data_bad999348edd4cdbec3a76d63b81e2e5
#
_entry.id   bad999348edd4cdbec3a76d63b81e2e5
#
_cell.length_a   1.000
_cell.length_b   1.000
_cell.length_c   1.000
_cell.angle_alpha   90.00
_cell.angle_beta   90.00
_cell.angle_gamma   90.00
#
_symmetry.space_group_name_H-M   'P 1'
#
loop_
_entity.id
_entity.type
_entity.pdbx_description
1 polymer ?
#
loop_
_entity_poly.entity_id
_entity_poly.type
_entity_poly.pdbx_seq_one_letter_code
_entity_poly.pdbx_strand_id
1 'polypeptide(L)'
;MVRPADEPLLEELASTPLAGLSRSLGIDVEQWLPFASSPLPVTCRLTPRRHDMDWTREMLESIGGKKIPWMTASESWVMPFSKSDYPSEEAKKIMALLHETGRITRQEAVSMLPPVVLEPKDGDLVMDTCAAPGSKATQLSEAIPNGVVLANEPSSGRLNLLASNRGRLGISNMIIMQHDGRHIG
;
A
#
# COMPACT_ATOMS: atom_id res chain seq x y z
N MET A 1 -14.24 8.71 -9.30
CA MET A 1 -15.25 7.76 -8.80
C MET A 1 -15.10 6.52 -9.67
N VAL A 2 -14.64 5.40 -9.12
CA VAL A 2 -14.52 4.13 -9.86
C VAL A 2 -15.93 3.68 -10.21
N ARG A 3 -16.19 3.30 -11.47
CA ARG A 3 -17.51 2.84 -11.90
C ARG A 3 -17.85 1.53 -11.16
N PRO A 4 -19.06 1.39 -10.61
CA PRO A 4 -19.50 0.09 -10.11
C PRO A 4 -19.53 -0.93 -11.25
N ALA A 5 -19.35 -2.20 -10.93
CA ALA A 5 -19.45 -3.27 -11.90
C ALA A 5 -20.84 -3.32 -12.55
N ASP A 6 -20.91 -3.80 -13.79
CA ASP A 6 -22.18 -3.94 -14.51
C ASP A 6 -23.11 -4.94 -13.79
N GLU A 7 -24.44 -4.72 -13.83
CA GLU A 7 -25.45 -5.57 -13.16
C GLU A 7 -25.28 -7.08 -13.43
N PRO A 8 -25.04 -7.54 -14.66
CA PRO A 8 -24.87 -8.98 -14.91
C PRO A 8 -23.67 -9.59 -14.16
N LEU A 9 -22.58 -8.84 -13.97
CA LEU A 9 -21.43 -9.26 -13.20
C LEU A 9 -21.75 -9.37 -11.71
N LEU A 10 -22.58 -8.46 -11.19
CA LEU A 10 -23.01 -8.48 -9.79
C LEU A 10 -23.88 -9.70 -9.47
N GLU A 11 -24.79 -10.10 -10.39
CA GLU A 11 -25.60 -11.32 -10.24
C GLU A 11 -24.73 -12.57 -10.20
N GLU A 12 -23.74 -12.68 -11.11
CA GLU A 12 -22.79 -13.79 -11.11
C GLU A 12 -21.98 -13.84 -9.81
N LEU A 13 -21.44 -12.71 -9.38
CA LEU A 13 -20.66 -12.60 -8.16
C LEU A 13 -21.50 -12.89 -6.89
N ALA A 14 -22.79 -12.55 -6.89
CA ALA A 14 -23.70 -12.84 -5.77
C ALA A 14 -23.92 -14.34 -5.55
N SER A 15 -23.67 -15.17 -6.55
CA SER A 15 -23.73 -16.63 -6.47
C SER A 15 -22.44 -17.30 -5.99
N THR A 16 -21.36 -16.53 -5.82
CA THR A 16 -20.05 -17.08 -5.44
C THR A 16 -19.99 -17.57 -3.98
N PRO A 17 -19.06 -18.50 -3.65
CA PRO A 17 -18.83 -18.91 -2.27
C PRO A 17 -18.49 -17.75 -1.33
N LEU A 18 -17.83 -16.71 -1.83
CA LEU A 18 -17.49 -15.50 -1.05
C LEU A 18 -18.75 -14.76 -0.61
N ALA A 19 -19.71 -14.56 -1.51
CA ALA A 19 -21.00 -13.95 -1.19
C ALA A 19 -21.80 -14.82 -0.21
N GLY A 20 -21.74 -16.16 -0.36
CA GLY A 20 -22.33 -17.11 0.59
C GLY A 20 -21.74 -16.98 1.99
N LEU A 21 -20.41 -16.92 2.09
CA LEU A 21 -19.72 -16.71 3.37
C LEU A 21 -20.09 -15.35 4.00
N SER A 22 -20.13 -14.29 3.21
CA SER A 22 -20.51 -12.95 3.70
C SER A 22 -21.90 -12.94 4.30
N ARG A 23 -22.87 -13.58 3.63
CA ARG A 23 -24.24 -13.73 4.18
C ARG A 23 -24.25 -14.50 5.50
N SER A 24 -23.45 -15.59 5.60
CA SER A 24 -23.35 -16.38 6.85
C SER A 24 -22.74 -15.59 8.01
N LEU A 25 -21.95 -14.55 7.72
CA LEU A 25 -21.35 -13.63 8.69
C LEU A 25 -22.24 -12.41 8.97
N GLY A 26 -23.45 -12.34 8.40
CA GLY A 26 -24.38 -11.22 8.58
C GLY A 26 -23.95 -9.95 7.83
N ILE A 27 -23.07 -10.07 6.83
CA ILE A 27 -22.61 -8.96 6.00
C ILE A 27 -23.61 -8.79 4.85
N ASP A 28 -24.08 -7.56 4.64
CA ASP A 28 -24.95 -7.22 3.53
C ASP A 28 -24.17 -7.26 2.21
N VAL A 29 -24.40 -8.33 1.44
CA VAL A 29 -23.72 -8.60 0.17
C VAL A 29 -24.08 -7.58 -0.89
N GLU A 30 -25.32 -7.12 -0.94
CA GLU A 30 -25.78 -6.16 -1.95
C GLU A 30 -25.11 -4.79 -1.76
N GLN A 31 -24.80 -4.45 -0.52
CA GLN A 31 -24.15 -3.21 -0.18
C GLN A 31 -22.64 -3.20 -0.53
N TRP A 32 -21.91 -4.28 -0.26
CA TRP A 32 -20.44 -4.28 -0.44
C TRP A 32 -19.97 -4.84 -1.79
N LEU A 33 -20.75 -5.74 -2.40
CA LEU A 33 -20.34 -6.44 -3.63
C LEU A 33 -19.98 -5.50 -4.80
N PRO A 34 -20.72 -4.39 -5.04
CA PRO A 34 -20.36 -3.42 -6.06
C PRO A 34 -18.97 -2.79 -5.86
N PHE A 35 -18.58 -2.60 -4.60
CA PHE A 35 -17.24 -2.08 -4.27
C PHE A 35 -16.16 -3.15 -4.41
N ALA A 36 -16.44 -4.38 -3.96
CA ALA A 36 -15.50 -5.50 -4.05
C ALA A 36 -15.19 -5.91 -5.49
N SER A 37 -16.14 -5.75 -6.39
CA SER A 37 -16.00 -6.07 -7.82
C SER A 37 -15.40 -4.92 -8.66
N SER A 38 -15.31 -3.73 -8.08
CA SER A 38 -14.73 -2.57 -8.78
C SER A 38 -13.20 -2.63 -8.76
N PRO A 39 -12.52 -2.21 -9.85
CA PRO A 39 -11.08 -2.04 -9.83
C PRO A 39 -10.65 -1.09 -8.71
N LEU A 40 -9.69 -1.52 -7.90
CA LEU A 40 -9.17 -0.70 -6.82
C LEU A 40 -8.49 0.56 -7.37
N PRO A 41 -8.75 1.73 -6.78
CA PRO A 41 -8.04 2.94 -7.15
C PRO A 41 -6.56 2.82 -6.82
N VAL A 42 -5.72 3.51 -7.59
CA VAL A 42 -4.30 3.63 -7.23
C VAL A 42 -4.19 4.45 -5.96
N THR A 43 -3.51 3.90 -4.96
CA THR A 43 -3.18 4.59 -3.73
C THR A 43 -1.68 4.60 -3.49
N CYS A 44 -1.19 5.61 -2.83
CA CYS A 44 0.22 5.73 -2.48
C CYS A 44 0.41 6.48 -1.16
N ARG A 45 1.57 6.28 -0.58
CA ARG A 45 2.07 6.98 0.61
C ARG A 45 3.24 7.86 0.20
N LEU A 46 3.27 9.12 0.68
CA LEU A 46 4.43 9.99 0.53
C LEU A 46 5.58 9.50 1.42
N THR A 47 6.80 9.60 0.90
CA THR A 47 8.01 9.31 1.66
C THR A 47 8.43 10.55 2.46
N PRO A 48 8.39 10.52 3.80
CA PRO A 48 8.54 11.72 4.64
C PRO A 48 9.96 12.30 4.65
N ARG A 49 10.94 11.58 4.12
CA ARG A 49 12.39 11.96 4.13
C ARG A 49 12.81 12.80 2.93
N ARG A 50 11.89 13.29 2.11
CA ARG A 50 12.19 14.09 0.92
C ARG A 50 11.99 15.57 1.19
N HIS A 51 12.93 16.41 0.74
CA HIS A 51 12.89 17.86 0.91
C HIS A 51 11.88 18.56 -0.02
N ASP A 52 11.46 17.89 -1.10
CA ASP A 52 10.60 18.40 -2.16
C ASP A 52 9.16 17.82 -2.06
N MET A 53 8.65 17.69 -0.84
CA MET A 53 7.31 17.14 -0.60
C MET A 53 6.20 17.99 -1.23
N ASP A 54 6.32 19.32 -1.23
CA ASP A 54 5.30 20.20 -1.82
C ASP A 54 5.19 19.99 -3.33
N TRP A 55 6.31 19.91 -4.02
CA TRP A 55 6.31 19.56 -5.45
C TRP A 55 5.66 18.18 -5.69
N THR A 56 5.92 17.21 -4.83
CA THR A 56 5.30 15.87 -4.94
C THR A 56 3.78 15.95 -4.78
N ARG A 57 3.28 16.77 -3.83
CA ARG A 57 1.86 17.03 -3.63
C ARG A 57 1.23 17.67 -4.86
N GLU A 58 1.85 18.73 -5.39
CA GLU A 58 1.40 19.39 -6.62
C GLU A 58 1.28 18.42 -7.80
N MET A 59 2.27 17.53 -7.97
CA MET A 59 2.22 16.50 -9.02
C MET A 59 1.07 15.52 -8.82
N LEU A 60 0.80 15.07 -7.58
CA LEU A 60 -0.34 14.20 -7.30
C LEU A 60 -1.68 14.92 -7.53
N GLU A 61 -1.79 16.18 -7.11
CA GLU A 61 -2.99 17.01 -7.33
C GLU A 61 -3.25 17.26 -8.82
N SER A 62 -2.21 17.49 -9.62
CA SER A 62 -2.32 17.74 -11.06
C SER A 62 -2.96 16.59 -11.84
N ILE A 63 -2.84 15.36 -11.32
CA ILE A 63 -3.48 14.17 -11.88
C ILE A 63 -4.75 13.74 -11.15
N GLY A 64 -5.33 14.63 -10.33
CA GLY A 64 -6.58 14.44 -9.63
C GLY A 64 -6.48 13.69 -8.31
N GLY A 65 -5.27 13.50 -7.77
CA GLY A 65 -5.05 12.87 -6.48
C GLY A 65 -5.71 13.63 -5.32
N LYS A 66 -6.17 12.88 -4.33
CA LYS A 66 -6.74 13.43 -3.09
C LYS A 66 -6.13 12.74 -1.88
N LYS A 67 -5.93 13.49 -0.80
CA LYS A 67 -5.48 12.90 0.47
C LYS A 67 -6.52 11.93 1.01
N ILE A 68 -6.04 10.85 1.62
CA ILE A 68 -6.89 9.89 2.34
C ILE A 68 -7.13 10.43 3.75
N PRO A 69 -8.34 10.92 4.09
CA PRO A 69 -8.55 11.71 5.30
C PRO A 69 -8.43 10.91 6.59
N TRP A 70 -8.69 9.61 6.55
CA TRP A 70 -8.62 8.73 7.72
C TRP A 70 -7.21 8.18 7.99
N MET A 71 -6.26 8.37 7.06
CA MET A 71 -4.88 7.93 7.23
C MET A 71 -4.04 9.06 7.84
N THR A 72 -4.03 9.14 9.16
CA THR A 72 -3.35 10.21 9.90
C THR A 72 -1.89 9.90 10.23
N ALA A 73 -1.52 8.61 10.27
CA ALA A 73 -0.17 8.18 10.62
C ALA A 73 0.86 8.38 9.48
N SER A 74 0.40 8.54 8.24
CA SER A 74 1.25 8.85 7.09
C SER A 74 0.46 9.65 6.06
N GLU A 75 1.12 10.55 5.33
CA GLU A 75 0.47 11.27 4.26
C GLU A 75 0.23 10.34 3.07
N SER A 76 -1.03 10.00 2.86
CA SER A 76 -1.46 9.02 1.86
C SER A 76 -2.48 9.61 0.91
N TRP A 77 -2.45 9.15 -0.34
CA TRP A 77 -3.21 9.69 -1.45
C TRP A 77 -3.95 8.61 -2.21
N VAL A 78 -5.12 8.95 -2.72
CA VAL A 78 -5.94 8.13 -3.61
C VAL A 78 -6.11 8.84 -4.94
N MET A 79 -5.86 8.11 -6.03
CA MET A 79 -6.06 8.59 -7.39
C MET A 79 -7.47 8.27 -7.87
N PRO A 80 -8.06 9.08 -8.77
CA PRO A 80 -9.40 8.82 -9.32
C PRO A 80 -9.42 7.72 -10.40
N PHE A 81 -8.34 6.94 -10.52
CA PHE A 81 -8.15 5.90 -11.54
C PHE A 81 -7.51 4.63 -10.94
N SER A 82 -7.64 3.53 -11.66
CA SER A 82 -7.02 2.24 -11.32
C SER A 82 -5.69 2.01 -12.07
N LYS A 83 -4.98 0.92 -11.74
CA LYS A 83 -3.75 0.53 -12.45
C LYS A 83 -3.97 0.17 -13.92
N SER A 84 -5.18 -0.26 -14.28
CA SER A 84 -5.56 -0.64 -15.64
C SER A 84 -6.14 0.51 -16.45
N ASP A 85 -6.48 1.63 -15.81
CA ASP A 85 -7.23 2.72 -16.44
C ASP A 85 -6.66 4.08 -16.03
N TYR A 86 -5.48 4.40 -16.55
CA TYR A 86 -4.87 5.71 -16.38
C TYR A 86 -5.55 6.72 -17.32
N PRO A 87 -5.86 7.94 -16.85
CA PRO A 87 -6.57 8.95 -17.68
C PRO A 87 -5.71 9.47 -18.84
N SER A 88 -4.38 9.38 -18.74
CA SER A 88 -3.45 9.82 -19.78
C SER A 88 -2.07 9.18 -19.61
N GLU A 89 -1.27 9.17 -20.67
CA GLU A 89 0.14 8.78 -20.60
C GLU A 89 0.97 9.71 -19.70
N GLU A 90 0.57 10.96 -19.55
CA GLU A 90 1.21 11.90 -18.64
C GLU A 90 0.98 11.51 -17.19
N ALA A 91 -0.25 11.19 -16.78
CA ALA A 91 -0.55 10.70 -15.43
C ALA A 91 0.24 9.44 -15.09
N LYS A 92 0.37 8.52 -16.06
CA LYS A 92 1.18 7.32 -15.92
C LYS A 92 2.66 7.62 -15.72
N LYS A 93 3.21 8.58 -16.49
CA LYS A 93 4.60 9.03 -16.37
C LYS A 93 4.86 9.72 -15.04
N ILE A 94 3.95 10.58 -14.57
CA ILE A 94 4.05 11.23 -13.25
C ILE A 94 4.10 10.17 -12.15
N MET A 95 3.16 9.23 -12.13
CA MET A 95 3.13 8.16 -11.14
C MET A 95 4.38 7.26 -11.18
N ALA A 96 4.94 7.02 -12.36
CA ALA A 96 6.19 6.29 -12.52
C ALA A 96 7.36 7.09 -11.97
N LEU A 97 7.50 8.35 -12.37
CA LEU A 97 8.56 9.25 -11.91
C LEU A 97 8.59 9.36 -10.38
N LEU A 98 7.45 9.64 -9.76
CA LEU A 98 7.34 9.78 -8.31
C LEU A 98 7.72 8.48 -7.60
N HIS A 99 7.33 7.34 -8.16
CA HIS A 99 7.66 6.04 -7.60
C HIS A 99 9.15 5.71 -7.75
N GLU A 100 9.70 5.78 -8.95
CA GLU A 100 11.10 5.43 -9.24
C GLU A 100 12.10 6.33 -8.51
N THR A 101 11.74 7.58 -8.29
CA THR A 101 12.57 8.53 -7.52
C THR A 101 12.39 8.40 -6.00
N GLY A 102 11.59 7.43 -5.53
CA GLY A 102 11.36 7.18 -4.10
C GLY A 102 10.57 8.27 -3.38
N ARG A 103 9.83 9.13 -4.09
CA ARG A 103 8.97 10.18 -3.50
C ARG A 103 7.68 9.61 -2.96
N ILE A 104 7.21 8.53 -3.57
CA ILE A 104 6.03 7.80 -3.12
C ILE A 104 6.29 6.30 -3.07
N THR A 105 5.51 5.63 -2.24
CA THR A 105 5.36 4.17 -2.25
C THR A 105 3.95 3.84 -2.69
N ARG A 106 3.81 3.10 -3.80
CA ARG A 106 2.50 2.55 -4.20
C ARG A 106 2.12 1.46 -3.22
N GLN A 107 1.02 1.66 -2.51
CA GLN A 107 0.53 0.75 -1.49
C GLN A 107 -0.99 0.85 -1.43
N GLU A 108 -1.68 -0.27 -1.38
CA GLU A 108 -3.14 -0.28 -1.22
C GLU A 108 -3.52 0.28 0.15
N ALA A 109 -4.60 1.06 0.22
CA ALA A 109 -5.01 1.74 1.43
C ALA A 109 -5.22 0.79 2.62
N VAL A 110 -5.86 -0.37 2.40
CA VAL A 110 -6.03 -1.40 3.43
C VAL A 110 -4.70 -1.98 3.90
N SER A 111 -3.73 -2.09 2.99
CA SER A 111 -2.37 -2.56 3.33
C SER A 111 -1.59 -1.59 4.21
N MET A 112 -2.03 -0.32 4.31
CA MET A 112 -1.43 0.67 5.20
C MET A 112 -1.90 0.54 6.66
N LEU A 113 -3.01 -0.16 6.91
CA LEU A 113 -3.61 -0.28 8.25
C LEU A 113 -2.77 -1.06 9.27
N PRO A 114 -2.16 -2.22 8.94
CA PRO A 114 -1.42 -2.99 9.94
C PRO A 114 -0.32 -2.21 10.67
N PRO A 115 0.54 -1.42 10.00
CA PRO A 115 1.50 -0.55 10.68
C PRO A 115 0.85 0.53 11.57
N VAL A 116 -0.34 1.03 11.18
CA VAL A 116 -1.09 2.01 11.98
C VAL A 116 -1.64 1.37 13.25
N VAL A 117 -2.23 0.18 13.13
CA VAL A 117 -2.79 -0.57 14.29
C VAL A 117 -1.70 -1.02 15.25
N LEU A 118 -0.50 -1.33 14.73
CA LEU A 118 0.65 -1.69 15.56
C LEU A 118 1.12 -0.53 16.44
N GLU A 119 0.91 0.72 16.01
CA GLU A 119 1.32 1.94 16.73
C GLU A 119 2.77 1.92 17.24
N PRO A 120 3.75 1.60 16.41
CA PRO A 120 5.13 1.51 16.86
C PRO A 120 5.60 2.89 17.34
N LYS A 121 6.40 2.89 18.41
CA LYS A 121 6.99 4.11 18.95
C LYS A 121 8.38 4.33 18.38
N ASP A 122 8.77 5.58 18.19
CA ASP A 122 10.11 5.88 17.72
C ASP A 122 11.16 5.32 18.69
N GLY A 123 12.15 4.60 18.14
CA GLY A 123 13.13 3.86 18.89
C GLY A 123 12.83 2.37 19.09
N ASP A 124 11.64 1.90 18.73
CA ASP A 124 11.28 0.49 18.85
C ASP A 124 12.12 -0.41 17.92
N LEU A 125 12.21 -1.68 18.32
CA LEU A 125 12.63 -2.79 17.47
C LEU A 125 11.38 -3.53 16.99
N VAL A 126 11.10 -3.42 15.69
CA VAL A 126 9.90 -4.01 15.07
C VAL A 126 10.31 -5.12 14.10
N MET A 127 9.57 -6.23 14.10
CA MET A 127 9.81 -7.33 13.18
C MET A 127 8.63 -7.51 12.22
N ASP A 128 8.94 -7.53 10.92
CA ASP A 128 8.01 -7.96 9.86
C ASP A 128 8.47 -9.33 9.36
N THR A 129 7.74 -10.38 9.74
CA THR A 129 8.11 -11.78 9.46
C THR A 129 7.88 -12.20 8.01
N CYS A 130 7.09 -11.41 7.23
CA CYS A 130 6.73 -11.67 5.83
C CYS A 130 6.82 -10.36 5.02
N ALA A 131 8.02 -9.74 5.02
CA ALA A 131 8.18 -8.33 4.66
C ALA A 131 8.03 -8.02 3.17
N ALA A 132 8.42 -8.93 2.27
CA ALA A 132 8.44 -8.63 0.84
C ALA A 132 7.03 -8.43 0.23
N PRO A 133 6.89 -7.47 -0.68
CA PRO A 133 7.92 -6.65 -1.35
C PRO A 133 8.39 -5.42 -0.55
N GLY A 134 7.94 -5.21 0.69
CA GLY A 134 8.42 -4.17 1.57
C GLY A 134 7.45 -3.02 1.85
N SER A 135 6.22 -3.06 1.37
CA SER A 135 5.26 -1.95 1.54
C SER A 135 5.01 -1.61 3.01
N LYS A 136 4.77 -2.63 3.86
CA LYS A 136 4.56 -2.47 5.31
C LYS A 136 5.86 -2.23 6.04
N ALA A 137 6.90 -3.02 5.74
CA ALA A 137 8.22 -2.87 6.36
C ALA A 137 8.82 -1.48 6.14
N THR A 138 8.67 -0.89 4.95
CA THR A 138 9.13 0.48 4.68
C THR A 138 8.28 1.52 5.41
N GLN A 139 6.98 1.32 5.53
CA GLN A 139 6.09 2.19 6.32
C GLN A 139 6.46 2.15 7.81
N LEU A 140 6.76 0.97 8.35
CA LEU A 140 7.26 0.82 9.72
C LEU A 140 8.59 1.56 9.92
N SER A 141 9.53 1.41 8.98
CA SER A 141 10.82 2.11 9.03
C SER A 141 10.69 3.63 8.99
N GLU A 142 9.69 4.14 8.28
CA GLU A 142 9.39 5.58 8.24
C GLU A 142 8.76 6.07 9.55
N ALA A 143 7.95 5.23 10.20
CA ALA A 143 7.29 5.55 11.46
C ALA A 143 8.24 5.60 12.66
N ILE A 144 9.35 4.82 12.62
CA ILE A 144 10.32 4.72 13.72
C ILE A 144 11.74 5.09 13.24
N PRO A 145 12.00 6.35 12.88
CA PRO A 145 13.27 6.75 12.27
C PRO A 145 14.51 6.48 13.12
N ASN A 146 14.38 6.47 14.45
CA ASN A 146 15.45 6.11 15.40
C ASN A 146 15.36 4.65 15.90
N GLY A 147 14.37 3.89 15.46
CA GLY A 147 14.21 2.46 15.73
C GLY A 147 14.83 1.59 14.66
N VAL A 148 14.58 0.28 14.73
CA VAL A 148 15.06 -0.72 13.77
C VAL A 148 13.93 -1.62 13.31
N VAL A 149 13.83 -1.87 12.01
CA VAL A 149 12.92 -2.87 11.44
C VAL A 149 13.71 -4.10 11.00
N LEU A 150 13.39 -5.25 11.56
CA LEU A 150 13.85 -6.56 11.09
C LEU A 150 12.85 -7.06 10.04
N ALA A 151 13.25 -7.03 8.78
CA ALA A 151 12.41 -7.39 7.65
C ALA A 151 12.80 -8.77 7.10
N ASN A 152 11.99 -9.78 7.41
CA ASN A 152 12.26 -11.18 7.04
C ASN A 152 11.50 -11.58 5.78
N GLU A 153 12.17 -12.30 4.88
CA GLU A 153 11.53 -12.91 3.69
C GLU A 153 12.28 -14.19 3.31
N PRO A 154 11.64 -15.36 3.37
CA PRO A 154 12.31 -16.63 3.07
C PRO A 154 12.64 -16.83 1.58
N SER A 155 11.90 -16.21 0.68
CA SER A 155 12.08 -16.35 -0.78
C SER A 155 13.16 -15.40 -1.29
N SER A 156 14.25 -15.94 -1.86
CA SER A 156 15.35 -15.14 -2.45
C SER A 156 14.87 -14.18 -3.54
N GLY A 157 13.94 -14.62 -4.41
CA GLY A 157 13.40 -13.77 -5.46
C GLY A 157 12.63 -12.58 -4.92
N ARG A 158 11.83 -12.77 -3.87
CA ARG A 158 11.07 -11.71 -3.21
C ARG A 158 11.95 -10.81 -2.35
N LEU A 159 13.00 -11.37 -1.76
CA LEU A 159 13.98 -10.62 -0.98
C LEU A 159 14.69 -9.54 -1.82
N ASN A 160 14.97 -9.82 -3.10
CA ASN A 160 15.53 -8.84 -4.03
C ASN A 160 14.58 -7.63 -4.24
N LEU A 161 13.27 -7.87 -4.27
CA LEU A 161 12.27 -6.79 -4.38
C LEU A 161 12.25 -5.93 -3.10
N LEU A 162 12.35 -6.57 -1.93
CA LEU A 162 12.45 -5.88 -0.64
C LEU A 162 13.71 -5.00 -0.58
N ALA A 163 14.86 -5.55 -0.97
CA ALA A 163 16.13 -4.84 -1.00
C ALA A 163 16.09 -3.65 -1.98
N SER A 164 15.52 -3.84 -3.16
CA SER A 164 15.33 -2.78 -4.16
C SER A 164 14.45 -1.65 -3.63
N ASN A 165 13.32 -1.97 -3.00
CA ASN A 165 12.43 -0.96 -2.40
C ASN A 165 13.08 -0.22 -1.23
N ARG A 166 13.83 -0.92 -0.36
CA ARG A 166 14.65 -0.30 0.69
C ARG A 166 15.63 0.71 0.10
N GLY A 167 16.37 0.31 -0.94
CA GLY A 167 17.36 1.17 -1.59
C GLY A 167 16.72 2.38 -2.27
N ARG A 168 15.64 2.17 -3.03
CA ARG A 168 14.89 3.22 -3.73
C ARG A 168 14.36 4.29 -2.77
N LEU A 169 13.91 3.90 -1.59
CA LEU A 169 13.39 4.80 -0.55
C LEU A 169 14.48 5.39 0.35
N GLY A 170 15.73 4.94 0.24
CA GLY A 170 16.83 5.41 1.07
C GLY A 170 16.68 5.03 2.56
N ILE A 171 16.06 3.89 2.85
CA ILE A 171 15.83 3.43 4.22
C ILE A 171 17.12 2.84 4.79
N SER A 172 17.59 3.39 5.90
CA SER A 172 18.83 2.97 6.59
C SER A 172 18.58 2.12 7.83
N ASN A 173 17.40 2.21 8.44
CA ASN A 173 17.04 1.54 9.70
C ASN A 173 16.28 0.21 9.50
N MET A 174 16.51 -0.48 8.36
CA MET A 174 15.94 -1.79 8.07
C MET A 174 17.05 -2.82 7.89
N ILE A 175 16.98 -3.91 8.62
CA ILE A 175 17.82 -5.09 8.46
C ILE A 175 17.02 -6.17 7.74
N ILE A 176 17.52 -6.61 6.58
CA ILE A 176 16.87 -7.65 5.79
C ILE A 176 17.43 -9.01 6.20
N MET A 177 16.53 -9.95 6.46
CA MET A 177 16.83 -11.31 6.89
C MET A 177 16.18 -12.31 5.94
N GLN A 178 16.80 -13.49 5.82
CA GLN A 178 16.27 -14.60 5.03
C GLN A 178 16.17 -15.86 5.88
N HIS A 179 15.04 -16.00 6.57
CA HIS A 179 14.77 -17.16 7.44
C HIS A 179 13.32 -17.63 7.26
N ASP A 180 13.08 -18.87 7.63
CA ASP A 180 11.72 -19.36 7.83
C ASP A 180 11.15 -18.70 9.09
N GLY A 181 10.11 -17.90 8.95
CA GLY A 181 9.50 -17.15 10.06
C GLY A 181 9.01 -18.01 11.22
N ARG A 182 8.80 -19.32 11.00
CA ARG A 182 8.43 -20.29 12.05
C ARG A 182 9.57 -20.60 13.01
N HIS A 183 10.79 -20.29 12.64
CA HIS A 183 12.02 -20.62 13.39
C HIS A 183 12.80 -19.37 13.84
N ILE A 184 12.14 -18.22 13.87
CA ILE A 184 12.70 -16.99 14.41
C ILE A 184 12.33 -16.91 15.89
N GLY A 185 13.32 -17.13 16.77
CA GLY A 185 13.17 -17.11 18.21
C GLY A 185 14.48 -17.34 18.91
#